data_0f5db0d7a27f75f4beef0cd7cd5cf54e
#
_entry.id   0f5db0d7a27f75f4beef0cd7cd5cf54e
#
_cell.length_a   1.000
_cell.length_b   1.000
_cell.length_c   1.000
_cell.angle_alpha   90.00
_cell.angle_beta   90.00
_cell.angle_gamma   90.00
#
_symmetry.space_group_name_H-M   'P 1'
#
loop_
_entity.id
_entity.type
_entity.pdbx_description
1 polymer ?
#
loop_
_entity_poly.entity_id
_entity_poly.type
_entity_poly.pdbx_seq_one_letter_code
_entity_poly.pdbx_strand_id
1 'polypeptide(L)'
;IIQMPADVLATQEVIWNTKPDIIIETGVARGGSVLFMASLLELIGNGKVIGVDIDIRTHNRKSIENHAMSKRVSLIEGGSVDDETLGKVRELIPENSKVMVILDSDHSKDHVLSECRAYGELVTPGCYMVVADTMIAHVEKEDAPVNRSNTWYKGNEPLSALQDYL
;
A
#
# COMPACT_ATOMS: atom_id res chain seq x y z
N ILE A 1 9.50 5.82 7.44
CA ILE A 1 9.45 4.70 6.49
C ILE A 1 10.03 3.47 7.18
N ILE A 2 9.37 2.33 7.04
CA ILE A 2 9.79 1.03 7.61
C ILE A 2 10.15 0.06 6.47
N GLN A 3 10.34 0.56 5.27
CA GLN A 3 10.65 -0.23 4.07
C GLN A 3 12.15 -0.39 3.87
N MET A 4 12.54 -1.41 3.11
CA MET A 4 13.93 -1.60 2.69
C MET A 4 14.38 -0.45 1.78
N PRO A 5 15.62 0.05 1.90
CA PRO A 5 16.09 1.16 1.07
C PRO A 5 16.01 0.91 -0.43
N ALA A 6 16.23 -0.33 -0.88
CA ALA A 6 16.10 -0.70 -2.29
C ALA A 6 14.67 -0.57 -2.80
N ASP A 7 13.67 -0.97 -1.99
CA ASP A 7 12.26 -0.90 -2.35
C ASP A 7 11.77 0.56 -2.40
N VAL A 8 12.28 1.41 -1.50
CA VAL A 8 12.00 2.86 -1.53
C VAL A 8 12.50 3.48 -2.84
N LEU A 9 13.72 3.14 -3.28
CA LEU A 9 14.27 3.63 -4.55
C LEU A 9 13.49 3.10 -5.75
N ALA A 10 13.16 1.81 -5.78
CA ALA A 10 12.36 1.23 -6.84
C ALA A 10 10.97 1.88 -6.93
N THR A 11 10.31 2.08 -5.79
CA THR A 11 9.01 2.77 -5.71
C THR A 11 9.11 4.20 -6.24
N GLN A 12 10.17 4.94 -5.88
CA GLN A 12 10.43 6.28 -6.42
C GLN A 12 10.54 6.26 -7.95
N GLU A 13 11.32 5.34 -8.52
CA GLU A 13 11.51 5.22 -9.97
C GLU A 13 10.18 4.89 -10.68
N VAL A 14 9.41 3.95 -10.13
CA VAL A 14 8.11 3.59 -10.70
C VAL A 14 7.16 4.79 -10.70
N ILE A 15 7.03 5.49 -9.58
CA ILE A 15 6.17 6.69 -9.47
C ILE A 15 6.64 7.78 -10.44
N TRP A 16 7.95 8.02 -10.52
CA TRP A 16 8.51 9.04 -11.39
C TRP A 16 8.27 8.76 -12.88
N ASN A 17 8.34 7.51 -13.29
CA ASN A 17 8.15 7.10 -14.68
C ASN A 17 6.66 7.03 -15.05
N THR A 18 5.79 6.55 -14.16
CA THR A 18 4.36 6.36 -14.44
C THR A 18 3.55 7.62 -14.24
N LYS A 19 3.95 8.49 -13.29
CA LYS A 19 3.25 9.73 -12.91
C LYS A 19 1.75 9.47 -12.64
N PRO A 20 1.42 8.66 -11.64
CA PRO A 20 0.04 8.32 -11.33
C PRO A 20 -0.70 9.55 -10.78
N ASP A 21 -2.00 9.64 -11.06
CA ASP A 21 -2.89 10.63 -10.46
C ASP A 21 -3.31 10.22 -9.06
N ILE A 22 -3.44 8.90 -8.84
CA ILE A 22 -3.78 8.32 -7.55
C ILE A 22 -2.81 7.18 -7.23
N ILE A 23 -2.27 7.19 -6.03
CA ILE A 23 -1.58 6.05 -5.43
C ILE A 23 -2.42 5.56 -4.26
N ILE A 24 -2.76 4.28 -4.24
CA ILE A 24 -3.46 3.64 -3.13
C ILE A 24 -2.43 2.79 -2.38
N GLU A 25 -2.30 2.98 -1.07
CA GLU A 25 -1.49 2.12 -0.21
C GLU A 25 -2.35 1.47 0.85
N THR A 26 -2.33 0.14 0.95
CA THR A 26 -2.84 -0.58 2.11
C THR A 26 -1.70 -0.78 3.11
N GLY A 27 -1.97 -0.47 4.40
CA GLY A 27 -0.94 -0.48 5.44
C GLY A 27 -0.26 0.88 5.63
N VAL A 28 -0.89 1.80 6.35
CA VAL A 28 -0.36 3.15 6.63
C VAL A 28 0.68 3.15 7.74
N ALA A 29 0.50 2.29 8.74
CA ALA A 29 1.34 2.19 9.93
C ALA A 29 1.67 3.57 10.55
N ARG A 30 2.91 4.05 10.40
CA ARG A 30 3.36 5.37 10.89
C ARG A 30 3.23 6.50 9.85
N GLY A 31 2.76 6.20 8.64
CA GLY A 31 2.55 7.17 7.55
C GLY A 31 3.81 7.61 6.80
N GLY A 32 4.95 6.96 7.05
CA GLY A 32 6.20 7.35 6.41
C GLY A 32 6.23 7.14 4.89
N SER A 33 5.70 6.03 4.41
CA SER A 33 5.56 5.71 2.97
C SER A 33 4.54 6.62 2.29
N VAL A 34 3.37 6.80 2.91
CA VAL A 34 2.33 7.72 2.43
C VAL A 34 2.89 9.13 2.21
N LEU A 35 3.62 9.67 3.20
CA LEU A 35 4.21 11.01 3.09
C LEU A 35 5.37 11.08 2.08
N PHE A 36 6.16 10.00 1.96
CA PHE A 36 7.19 9.89 0.93
C PHE A 36 6.59 9.95 -0.47
N MET A 37 5.58 9.13 -0.76
CA MET A 37 4.88 9.15 -2.04
C MET A 37 4.19 10.50 -2.31
N ALA A 38 3.55 11.08 -1.30
CA ALA A 38 2.97 12.42 -1.41
C ALA A 38 4.02 13.48 -1.76
N SER A 39 5.26 13.37 -1.26
CA SER A 39 6.35 14.29 -1.61
C SER A 39 6.82 14.13 -3.05
N LEU A 40 6.85 12.90 -3.58
CA LEU A 40 7.14 12.66 -4.99
C LEU A 40 6.05 13.25 -5.91
N LEU A 41 4.78 13.05 -5.55
CA LEU A 41 3.66 13.64 -6.29
C LEU A 41 3.66 15.18 -6.22
N GLU A 42 4.14 15.76 -5.11
CA GLU A 42 4.36 17.23 -5.02
C GLU A 42 5.43 17.70 -6.00
N LEU A 43 6.55 16.98 -6.13
CA LEU A 43 7.60 17.29 -7.10
C LEU A 43 7.13 17.10 -8.55
N ILE A 44 6.28 16.11 -8.82
CA ILE A 44 5.65 15.89 -10.13
C ILE A 44 4.63 16.99 -10.45
N GLY A 45 4.05 17.62 -9.41
CA GLY A 45 3.06 18.69 -9.54
C GLY A 45 1.60 18.20 -9.59
N ASN A 46 1.35 16.89 -9.55
CA ASN A 46 0.02 16.29 -9.62
C ASN A 46 -0.09 15.05 -8.72
N GLY A 47 -1.32 14.60 -8.47
CA GLY A 47 -1.65 13.35 -7.83
C GLY A 47 -1.88 13.43 -6.31
N LYS A 48 -2.49 12.36 -5.79
CA LYS A 48 -2.80 12.16 -4.36
C LYS A 48 -2.50 10.73 -3.93
N VAL A 49 -2.31 10.54 -2.63
CA VAL A 49 -2.17 9.23 -1.99
C VAL A 49 -3.41 8.95 -1.15
N ILE A 50 -3.98 7.77 -1.32
CA ILE A 50 -5.05 7.22 -0.48
C ILE A 50 -4.41 6.15 0.38
N GLY A 51 -4.27 6.39 1.68
CA GLY A 51 -3.77 5.42 2.64
C GLY A 51 -4.91 4.72 3.36
N VAL A 52 -4.92 3.39 3.32
CA VAL A 52 -5.92 2.53 3.98
C VAL A 52 -5.25 1.73 5.08
N ASP A 53 -5.80 1.75 6.29
CA ASP A 53 -5.30 0.93 7.41
C ASP A 53 -6.45 0.57 8.35
N ILE A 54 -6.39 -0.62 8.93
CA ILE A 54 -7.40 -1.09 9.88
C ILE A 54 -7.40 -0.28 11.19
N ASP A 55 -6.23 0.27 11.59
CA ASP A 55 -6.05 1.07 12.81
C ASP A 55 -5.04 2.22 12.57
N ILE A 56 -5.53 3.38 12.22
CA ILE A 56 -4.70 4.58 12.10
C ILE A 56 -4.62 5.26 13.48
N ARG A 57 -3.63 4.88 14.27
CA ARG A 57 -3.44 5.41 15.62
C ARG A 57 -3.48 6.93 15.65
N THR A 58 -4.19 7.49 16.61
CA THR A 58 -4.46 8.94 16.72
C THR A 58 -3.20 9.80 16.59
N HIS A 59 -2.06 9.40 17.17
CA HIS A 59 -0.81 10.17 17.10
C HIS A 59 -0.17 10.11 15.69
N ASN A 60 -0.29 8.97 14.98
CA ASN A 60 0.18 8.83 13.61
C ASN A 60 -0.69 9.67 12.66
N ARG A 61 -2.01 9.58 12.79
CA ARG A 61 -2.96 10.42 12.03
C ARG A 61 -2.64 11.90 12.19
N LYS A 62 -2.49 12.39 13.43
CA LYS A 62 -2.13 13.78 13.70
C LYS A 62 -0.79 14.18 13.07
N SER A 63 0.19 13.29 13.09
CA SER A 63 1.50 13.55 12.48
C SER A 63 1.40 13.69 10.96
N ILE A 64 0.58 12.86 10.30
CA ILE A 64 0.35 12.93 8.86
C ILE A 64 -0.44 14.20 8.50
N GLU A 65 -1.54 14.47 9.22
CA GLU A 65 -2.42 15.62 8.96
C GLU A 65 -1.72 16.97 9.18
N ASN A 66 -0.77 17.05 10.10
CA ASN A 66 0.03 18.26 10.35
C ASN A 66 1.26 18.39 9.42
N HIS A 67 1.52 17.40 8.58
CA HIS A 67 2.66 17.45 7.66
C HIS A 67 2.37 18.33 6.44
N ALA A 68 3.38 19.01 5.89
CA ALA A 68 3.24 19.89 4.72
C ALA A 68 2.65 19.16 3.49
N MET A 69 2.84 17.84 3.39
CA MET A 69 2.32 17.01 2.29
C MET A 69 0.89 16.50 2.55
N SER A 70 0.26 16.80 3.68
CA SER A 70 -1.09 16.31 4.03
C SER A 70 -2.15 16.68 2.99
N LYS A 71 -2.00 17.80 2.30
CA LYS A 71 -2.89 18.22 1.20
C LYS A 71 -3.01 17.21 0.06
N ARG A 72 -2.04 16.28 -0.05
CA ARG A 72 -2.02 15.20 -1.05
C ARG A 72 -2.40 13.85 -0.48
N VAL A 73 -2.79 13.77 0.79
CA VAL A 73 -3.08 12.51 1.48
C VAL A 73 -4.54 12.46 1.90
N SER A 74 -5.19 11.34 1.61
CA SER A 74 -6.48 10.96 2.17
C SER A 74 -6.29 9.67 2.97
N LEU A 75 -6.80 9.63 4.21
CA LEU A 75 -6.68 8.47 5.09
C LEU A 75 -8.06 7.83 5.31
N ILE A 76 -8.14 6.53 5.04
CA ILE A 76 -9.31 5.70 5.29
C ILE A 76 -8.96 4.69 6.37
N GLU A 77 -9.74 4.67 7.45
CA GLU A 77 -9.63 3.66 8.51
C GLU A 77 -10.69 2.59 8.30
N GLY A 78 -10.23 1.35 8.18
CA GLY A 78 -11.06 0.17 7.93
C GLY A 78 -10.24 -0.99 7.37
N GLY A 79 -10.81 -2.20 7.37
CA GLY A 79 -10.18 -3.36 6.76
C GLY A 79 -10.04 -3.15 5.25
N SER A 80 -8.86 -3.40 4.71
CA SER A 80 -8.55 -3.10 3.29
C SER A 80 -9.45 -3.83 2.31
N VAL A 81 -9.95 -5.01 2.67
CA VAL A 81 -10.83 -5.83 1.82
C VAL A 81 -12.32 -5.72 2.18
N ASP A 82 -12.68 -4.86 3.13
CA ASP A 82 -14.08 -4.63 3.50
C ASP A 82 -14.80 -3.83 2.41
N ASP A 83 -16.01 -4.23 2.04
CA ASP A 83 -16.80 -3.57 0.99
C ASP A 83 -17.02 -2.08 1.26
N GLU A 84 -17.24 -1.68 2.51
CA GLU A 84 -17.40 -0.28 2.91
C GLU A 84 -16.11 0.51 2.66
N THR A 85 -14.96 -0.05 3.01
CA THR A 85 -13.65 0.56 2.80
C THR A 85 -13.34 0.69 1.32
N LEU A 86 -13.56 -0.37 0.55
CA LEU A 86 -13.39 -0.36 -0.91
C LEU A 86 -14.33 0.66 -1.59
N GLY A 87 -15.55 0.80 -1.10
CA GLY A 87 -16.48 1.84 -1.54
C GLY A 87 -15.90 3.24 -1.37
N LYS A 88 -15.39 3.56 -0.17
CA LYS A 88 -14.74 4.85 0.13
C LYS A 88 -13.49 5.09 -0.72
N VAL A 89 -12.69 4.06 -0.98
CA VAL A 89 -11.53 4.16 -1.88
C VAL A 89 -11.99 4.54 -3.28
N ARG A 90 -12.98 3.84 -3.84
CA ARG A 90 -13.50 4.12 -5.19
C ARG A 90 -14.06 5.53 -5.33
N GLU A 91 -14.75 6.05 -4.31
CA GLU A 91 -15.29 7.42 -4.28
C GLU A 91 -14.19 8.49 -4.37
N LEU A 92 -12.98 8.22 -3.90
CA LEU A 92 -11.85 9.14 -3.93
C LEU A 92 -11.04 9.09 -5.24
N ILE A 93 -11.36 8.18 -6.17
CA ILE A 93 -10.70 8.05 -7.47
C ILE A 93 -11.50 8.84 -8.52
N PRO A 94 -10.98 9.96 -9.04
CA PRO A 94 -11.63 10.67 -10.13
C PRO A 94 -11.70 9.83 -11.40
N GLU A 95 -12.70 10.05 -12.23
CA GLU A 95 -12.82 9.39 -13.53
C GLU A 95 -11.55 9.63 -14.40
N ASN A 96 -11.14 8.60 -15.14
CA ASN A 96 -9.98 8.62 -16.03
C ASN A 96 -8.62 8.86 -15.33
N SER A 97 -8.54 8.69 -14.01
CA SER A 97 -7.28 8.79 -13.27
C SER A 97 -6.34 7.63 -13.61
N LYS A 98 -5.05 7.91 -13.64
CA LYS A 98 -4.00 6.89 -13.60
C LYS A 98 -3.84 6.41 -12.16
N VAL A 99 -4.12 5.14 -11.89
CA VAL A 99 -4.12 4.55 -10.56
C VAL A 99 -3.00 3.53 -10.43
N MET A 100 -2.16 3.72 -9.41
CA MET A 100 -1.16 2.79 -8.94
C MET A 100 -1.57 2.25 -7.56
N VAL A 101 -1.28 1.00 -7.27
CA VAL A 101 -1.60 0.36 -5.98
C VAL A 101 -0.33 -0.19 -5.34
N ILE A 102 -0.21 -0.06 -4.02
CA ILE A 102 0.84 -0.67 -3.21
C ILE A 102 0.17 -1.43 -2.07
N LEU A 103 0.41 -2.74 -2.00
CA LEU A 103 -0.10 -3.63 -0.96
C LEU A 103 1.02 -3.89 0.06
N ASP A 104 0.87 -3.31 1.26
CA ASP A 104 1.85 -3.33 2.35
C ASP A 104 1.17 -3.44 3.73
N SER A 105 0.07 -4.22 3.83
CA SER A 105 -0.75 -4.33 5.04
C SER A 105 -0.43 -5.58 5.86
N ASP A 106 -1.26 -6.60 5.79
CA ASP A 106 -1.03 -7.92 6.35
C ASP A 106 -0.31 -8.80 5.32
N HIS A 107 0.76 -9.44 5.71
CA HIS A 107 1.60 -10.20 4.78
C HIS A 107 1.22 -11.69 4.72
N SER A 108 0.06 -12.09 5.23
CA SER A 108 -0.45 -13.46 5.07
C SER A 108 -0.94 -13.70 3.65
N LYS A 109 -0.69 -14.91 3.13
CA LYS A 109 -1.05 -15.29 1.77
C LYS A 109 -2.51 -14.99 1.41
N ASP A 110 -3.45 -15.43 2.25
CA ASP A 110 -4.88 -15.31 1.97
C ASP A 110 -5.34 -13.84 1.96
N HIS A 111 -4.78 -13.02 2.86
CA HIS A 111 -5.10 -11.60 2.91
C HIS A 111 -4.55 -10.87 1.68
N VAL A 112 -3.28 -11.05 1.36
CA VAL A 112 -2.66 -10.43 0.18
C VAL A 112 -3.36 -10.86 -1.11
N LEU A 113 -3.74 -12.14 -1.23
CA LEU A 113 -4.50 -12.62 -2.39
C LEU A 113 -5.86 -11.92 -2.51
N SER A 114 -6.52 -11.69 -1.37
CA SER A 114 -7.80 -10.95 -1.33
C SER A 114 -7.60 -9.49 -1.73
N GLU A 115 -6.54 -8.85 -1.25
CA GLU A 115 -6.17 -7.49 -1.69
C GLU A 115 -5.82 -7.44 -3.19
N CYS A 116 -5.03 -8.39 -3.70
CA CYS A 116 -4.71 -8.45 -5.13
C CYS A 116 -5.97 -8.48 -5.99
N ARG A 117 -6.99 -9.25 -5.58
CA ARG A 117 -8.27 -9.32 -6.29
C ARG A 117 -9.07 -8.03 -6.20
N ALA A 118 -9.15 -7.44 -5.01
CA ALA A 118 -9.96 -6.25 -4.76
C ALA A 118 -9.36 -4.98 -5.38
N TYR A 119 -8.04 -4.82 -5.29
CA TYR A 119 -7.34 -3.61 -5.74
C TYR A 119 -6.75 -3.74 -7.15
N GLY A 120 -6.51 -4.96 -7.64
CA GLY A 120 -5.99 -5.19 -8.99
C GLY A 120 -6.88 -4.61 -10.08
N GLU A 121 -8.20 -4.64 -9.87
CA GLU A 121 -9.19 -4.03 -10.78
C GLU A 121 -9.10 -2.50 -10.85
N LEU A 122 -8.49 -1.85 -9.86
CA LEU A 122 -8.34 -0.40 -9.80
C LEU A 122 -7.09 0.08 -10.54
N VAL A 123 -6.14 -0.80 -10.79
CA VAL A 123 -4.87 -0.45 -11.49
C VAL A 123 -5.16 -0.14 -12.93
N THR A 124 -4.70 1.02 -13.39
CA THR A 124 -4.94 1.45 -14.77
C THR A 124 -3.77 1.11 -15.70
N PRO A 125 -3.99 0.96 -17.01
CA PRO A 125 -2.93 0.72 -17.98
C PRO A 125 -1.80 1.75 -17.88
N GLY A 126 -0.56 1.24 -17.82
CA GLY A 126 0.65 2.05 -17.65
C GLY A 126 1.03 2.36 -16.20
N CYS A 127 0.23 1.89 -15.22
CA CYS A 127 0.56 1.84 -13.81
C CYS A 127 0.78 0.40 -13.33
N TYR A 128 1.13 0.23 -12.06
CA TYR A 128 1.49 -1.06 -11.48
C TYR A 128 0.75 -1.31 -10.17
N MET A 129 0.51 -2.58 -9.87
CA MET A 129 0.30 -3.06 -8.51
C MET A 129 1.64 -3.55 -7.97
N VAL A 130 2.07 -2.98 -6.87
CA VAL A 130 3.27 -3.38 -6.13
C VAL A 130 2.85 -4.18 -4.91
N VAL A 131 3.40 -5.36 -4.75
CA VAL A 131 3.18 -6.21 -3.58
C VAL A 131 4.46 -6.21 -2.76
N ALA A 132 4.39 -5.65 -1.56
CA ALA A 132 5.54 -5.52 -0.66
C ALA A 132 5.91 -6.85 0.02
N ASP A 133 7.07 -6.87 0.65
CA ASP A 133 7.56 -7.94 1.54
C ASP A 133 7.58 -9.36 0.94
N THR A 134 7.71 -9.49 -0.38
CA THR A 134 7.85 -10.78 -1.06
C THR A 134 9.09 -11.57 -0.62
N MET A 135 10.08 -10.89 0.00
CA MET A 135 11.26 -11.53 0.60
C MET A 135 10.93 -12.48 1.76
N ILE A 136 9.75 -12.38 2.36
CA ILE A 136 9.27 -13.31 3.40
C ILE A 136 9.24 -14.76 2.88
N ALA A 137 9.17 -14.98 1.58
CA ALA A 137 9.32 -16.30 0.95
C ALA A 137 10.62 -17.03 1.30
N HIS A 138 11.60 -16.33 1.85
CA HIS A 138 12.87 -16.89 2.33
C HIS A 138 12.93 -17.11 3.85
N VAL A 139 11.84 -16.81 4.58
CA VAL A 139 11.74 -17.02 6.03
C VAL A 139 11.12 -18.37 6.29
N GLU A 140 11.89 -19.30 6.88
CA GLU A 140 11.34 -20.60 7.28
C GLU A 140 10.39 -20.43 8.48
N LYS A 141 9.48 -21.40 8.66
CA LYS A 141 8.41 -21.27 9.67
C LYS A 141 8.95 -21.18 11.10
N GLU A 142 10.05 -21.83 11.36
CA GLU A 142 10.74 -21.84 12.66
C GLU A 142 11.35 -20.48 13.02
N ASP A 143 11.69 -19.68 12.00
CA ASP A 143 12.28 -18.34 12.13
C ASP A 143 11.23 -17.22 12.08
N ALA A 144 9.96 -17.56 11.88
CA ALA A 144 8.87 -16.60 11.77
C ALA A 144 8.62 -15.88 13.10
N PRO A 145 8.23 -14.59 13.08
CA PRO A 145 7.99 -13.79 14.28
C PRO A 145 6.75 -14.28 15.05
N VAL A 146 6.99 -14.84 16.27
CA VAL A 146 5.92 -15.43 17.12
C VAL A 146 5.03 -14.42 17.85
N ASN A 147 5.41 -13.14 17.88
CA ASN A 147 4.73 -12.11 18.69
C ASN A 147 3.78 -11.20 17.89
N ARG A 148 3.33 -11.64 16.72
CA ARG A 148 2.39 -10.89 15.88
C ARG A 148 1.09 -11.67 15.69
N SER A 149 -0.01 -10.96 15.45
CA SER A 149 -1.34 -11.54 15.23
C SER A 149 -1.37 -12.52 14.06
N ASN A 150 -0.52 -12.31 13.06
CA ASN A 150 -0.34 -13.19 11.92
C ASN A 150 1.12 -13.63 11.83
N THR A 151 1.34 -14.90 11.54
CA THR A 151 2.67 -15.48 11.38
C THR A 151 2.95 -15.64 9.89
N TRP A 152 3.95 -14.93 9.39
CA TRP A 152 4.37 -14.97 8.00
C TRP A 152 5.60 -15.86 7.85
N TYR A 153 5.56 -16.73 6.88
CA TYR A 153 6.65 -17.65 6.56
C TYR A 153 6.47 -18.17 5.14
N LYS A 154 7.46 -18.81 4.61
CA LYS A 154 7.46 -19.46 3.30
C LYS A 154 6.22 -20.33 3.08
N GLY A 155 5.44 -20.01 2.08
CA GLY A 155 4.15 -20.64 1.77
C GLY A 155 2.94 -19.92 2.40
N ASN A 156 3.14 -19.02 3.36
CA ASN A 156 2.10 -18.13 3.89
C ASN A 156 2.60 -16.67 3.88
N GLU A 157 2.82 -16.13 2.69
CA GLU A 157 3.47 -14.83 2.47
C GLU A 157 3.07 -14.22 1.10
N PRO A 158 3.43 -12.95 0.85
CA PRO A 158 2.97 -12.20 -0.31
C PRO A 158 3.37 -12.80 -1.67
N LEU A 159 4.57 -13.40 -1.81
CA LEU A 159 4.99 -13.99 -3.09
C LEU A 159 4.10 -15.17 -3.49
N SER A 160 3.73 -16.03 -2.52
CA SER A 160 2.81 -17.15 -2.76
C SER A 160 1.41 -16.66 -3.13
N ALA A 161 0.96 -15.53 -2.55
CA ALA A 161 -0.31 -14.91 -2.94
C ALA A 161 -0.28 -14.38 -4.36
N LEU A 162 0.82 -13.70 -4.73
CA LEU A 162 1.01 -13.15 -6.07
C LEU A 162 1.07 -14.26 -7.13
N GLN A 163 1.72 -15.39 -6.83
CA GLN A 163 1.77 -16.56 -7.71
C GLN A 163 0.38 -17.19 -7.95
N ASP A 164 -0.49 -17.18 -6.94
CA ASP A 164 -1.87 -17.67 -7.09
C ASP A 164 -2.79 -16.67 -7.80
N TYR A 165 -2.41 -15.38 -7.81
CA TYR A 165 -3.17 -14.33 -8.47
C TYR A 165 -2.89 -14.25 -9.98
N LEU A 166 -1.65 -14.50 -10.41
CA LEU A 166 -1.18 -14.43 -11.80
C LEU A 166 -1.55 -15.68 -12.61
#